data_e40d56bb8a973cdc649f66e670b39485
#
_entry.id   e40d56bb8a973cdc649f66e670b39485
#
_cell.length_a   1.000
_cell.length_b   1.000
_cell.length_c   1.000
_cell.angle_alpha   90.00
_cell.angle_beta   90.00
_cell.angle_gamma   90.00
#
_symmetry.space_group_name_H-M   'P 1'
#
loop_
_entity.id
_entity.type
_entity.pdbx_description
1 polymer ?
#
loop_
_entity_poly.entity_id
_entity_poly.type
_entity_poly.pdbx_seq_one_letter_code
_entity_poly.pdbx_strand_id
1 'polypeptide(L)'
;MADTMQGLRRTCLCGEVTLEMGEVVVGGFTQRVRDKAILIFIDLRDKSGIVQLVFDENTEKSVFEKAESVRSEYVLLAKGTVRARESVNTEIKTGGIEIVVTELRILSKAQTPPFEIVSNTKTNEELRLKYRYLDLRREPLQKNLMMRHEIAKAAREYFYANGFTEIETPMMIKSTPEGARDYIVPSRIHNGKFYALPQSPQMYKQLLMIAGMDRYIQLARCFRDEDLRADRQPEFTQIDLEMSFVDVDDILECLEGFVKHLYKTVLNVDIPTPLPRLTYDEAMTRYGSDKPDTRFGMEITDISDIVKDCGFSVFKDAVANGGSVRGIVAKGAAAKLTRKEIDKQTEFVRGIGAKGLAYVRWVDDAPNCSFAKFMGEGELEAILKALGCEKGDVALIVADKDKVTLPVLGALRLKIAKQLDIIPEGWNFLWIVEFPFFEYDEESGEWLAMHHPFTMPLDECIPYLDTDKARVRAKCYDLVLNGIELSSGSIRITDPELQQHMFEMLGMTDEEINAKFGFLVDAYKYGAPPHGGAGIGLDRLAMLMCGCDSLRDVTAFPKVQNASELMSEAPSTVSEEQLKELGIAITNSEE
;
A
#
# COMPACT_ATOMS: atom_id res chain seq x y z
N MET A 1 30.31 13.49 -33.78
CA MET A 1 30.07 12.11 -33.32
C MET A 1 30.16 12.12 -31.80
N ALA A 2 29.51 11.21 -31.10
CA ALA A 2 29.67 11.04 -29.65
C ALA A 2 31.08 10.51 -29.35
N ASP A 3 31.65 10.92 -28.21
CA ASP A 3 32.89 10.35 -27.70
C ASP A 3 32.69 8.91 -27.21
N THR A 4 33.78 8.13 -27.11
CA THR A 4 33.74 6.76 -26.60
C THR A 4 34.33 6.68 -25.18
N MET A 5 34.00 5.62 -24.46
CA MET A 5 34.63 5.35 -23.14
C MET A 5 36.04 4.74 -23.24
N GLN A 6 36.59 4.51 -24.44
CA GLN A 6 37.87 3.83 -24.62
C GLN A 6 38.98 4.48 -23.81
N GLY A 7 39.63 3.70 -22.96
CA GLY A 7 40.74 4.18 -22.11
C GLY A 7 40.32 4.97 -20.85
N LEU A 8 39.04 5.26 -20.64
CA LEU A 8 38.53 5.98 -19.47
C LEU A 8 37.38 5.25 -18.83
N ARG A 9 37.45 4.98 -17.52
CA ARG A 9 36.38 4.30 -16.75
C ARG A 9 36.05 5.10 -15.50
N ARG A 10 34.77 5.15 -15.15
CA ARG A 10 34.29 5.76 -13.91
C ARG A 10 34.95 5.10 -12.69
N THR A 11 35.55 5.89 -11.80
CA THR A 11 36.21 5.42 -10.56
C THR A 11 35.29 5.46 -9.33
N CYS A 12 34.34 6.40 -9.30
CA CYS A 12 33.35 6.56 -8.20
C CYS A 12 32.08 7.19 -8.71
N LEU A 13 31.04 7.18 -7.88
CA LEU A 13 29.78 7.87 -8.13
C LEU A 13 29.87 9.35 -7.76
N CYS A 14 29.01 10.19 -8.36
CA CYS A 14 29.04 11.65 -8.17
C CYS A 14 28.88 12.06 -6.70
N GLY A 15 27.94 11.46 -5.98
CA GLY A 15 27.67 11.75 -4.56
C GLY A 15 28.64 11.10 -3.57
N GLU A 16 29.59 10.30 -4.05
CA GLU A 16 30.60 9.60 -3.23
C GLU A 16 31.95 10.29 -3.25
N VAL A 17 32.13 11.31 -4.11
CA VAL A 17 33.39 12.04 -4.24
C VAL A 17 33.76 12.73 -2.92
N THR A 18 35.00 12.54 -2.47
CA THR A 18 35.58 13.21 -1.29
C THR A 18 36.90 13.90 -1.64
N LEU A 19 37.29 14.84 -0.81
CA LEU A 19 38.53 15.64 -1.05
C LEU A 19 39.78 14.77 -1.12
N GLU A 20 39.82 13.67 -0.36
CA GLU A 20 40.99 12.78 -0.26
C GLU A 20 41.20 11.90 -1.49
N MET A 21 40.19 11.81 -2.38
CA MET A 21 40.29 10.95 -3.58
C MET A 21 41.30 11.46 -4.63
N GLY A 22 41.65 12.74 -4.58
CA GLY A 22 42.61 13.32 -5.52
C GLY A 22 42.06 13.32 -6.96
N GLU A 23 42.62 12.50 -7.86
CA GLU A 23 42.16 12.37 -9.25
C GLU A 23 41.03 11.34 -9.34
N VAL A 24 39.92 11.74 -9.96
CA VAL A 24 38.71 10.89 -10.13
C VAL A 24 38.18 10.95 -11.56
N VAL A 25 37.41 9.91 -11.92
CA VAL A 25 36.62 9.88 -13.15
C VAL A 25 35.16 9.67 -12.74
N VAL A 26 34.32 10.66 -13.03
CA VAL A 26 32.87 10.63 -12.76
C VAL A 26 32.09 10.61 -14.07
N GLY A 27 30.89 10.00 -14.04
CA GLY A 27 30.02 9.96 -15.21
C GLY A 27 28.57 10.07 -14.81
N GLY A 28 27.80 10.85 -15.56
CA GLY A 28 26.41 11.11 -15.24
C GLY A 28 25.71 11.99 -16.28
N PHE A 29 24.58 12.55 -15.87
CA PHE A 29 23.76 13.46 -16.66
C PHE A 29 24.01 14.90 -16.24
N THR A 30 24.12 15.80 -17.22
CA THR A 30 24.24 17.24 -16.99
C THR A 30 22.93 17.79 -16.43
N GLN A 31 22.92 18.18 -15.16
CA GLN A 31 21.72 18.80 -14.58
C GLN A 31 21.66 20.30 -14.89
N ARG A 32 22.77 21.01 -14.75
CA ARG A 32 22.83 22.45 -14.94
C ARG A 32 24.19 22.87 -15.49
N VAL A 33 24.20 23.81 -16.42
CA VAL A 33 25.39 24.48 -16.91
C VAL A 33 25.33 25.95 -16.53
N ARG A 34 26.41 26.49 -15.99
CA ARG A 34 26.60 27.91 -15.68
C ARG A 34 27.84 28.40 -16.37
N ASP A 35 27.66 29.07 -17.48
CA ASP A 35 28.74 29.66 -18.27
C ASP A 35 28.92 31.12 -17.86
N LYS A 36 30.17 31.49 -17.49
CA LYS A 36 30.59 32.85 -17.11
C LYS A 36 31.77 33.33 -17.98
N ALA A 37 31.74 32.95 -19.25
CA ALA A 37 32.74 33.29 -20.28
C ALA A 37 34.12 32.67 -20.07
N ILE A 38 34.80 32.93 -18.94
CA ILE A 38 36.12 32.40 -18.61
C ILE A 38 36.10 31.24 -17.60
N LEU A 39 34.89 30.92 -17.13
CA LEU A 39 34.68 29.92 -16.07
C LEU A 39 33.34 29.21 -16.30
N ILE A 40 33.41 27.89 -16.52
CA ILE A 40 32.22 27.08 -16.72
C ILE A 40 32.06 26.13 -15.53
N PHE A 41 30.84 26.08 -14.98
CA PHE A 41 30.43 25.10 -13.98
C PHE A 41 29.37 24.18 -14.57
N ILE A 42 29.54 22.88 -14.38
CA ILE A 42 28.57 21.85 -14.75
C ILE A 42 28.22 21.03 -13.52
N ASP A 43 26.95 21.03 -13.14
CA ASP A 43 26.44 20.13 -12.12
C ASP A 43 26.14 18.78 -12.79
N LEU A 44 26.96 17.77 -12.48
CA LEU A 44 26.83 16.41 -13.00
C LEU A 44 26.09 15.54 -11.99
N ARG A 45 25.03 14.85 -12.43
CA ARG A 45 24.15 14.05 -11.58
C ARG A 45 24.21 12.58 -11.96
N ASP A 46 24.29 11.71 -10.97
CA ASP A 46 23.99 10.29 -11.09
C ASP A 46 23.03 9.81 -9.97
N LYS A 47 22.85 8.51 -9.81
CA LYS A 47 21.94 7.94 -8.78
C LYS A 47 22.34 8.25 -7.33
N SER A 48 23.58 8.64 -7.09
CA SER A 48 24.14 8.91 -5.75
C SER A 48 24.04 10.38 -5.34
N GLY A 49 23.80 11.27 -6.30
CA GLY A 49 23.73 12.71 -6.10
C GLY A 49 24.39 13.52 -7.21
N ILE A 50 24.83 14.71 -6.85
CA ILE A 50 25.38 15.72 -7.77
C ILE A 50 26.81 16.04 -7.35
N VAL A 51 27.69 16.28 -8.33
CA VAL A 51 29.02 16.88 -8.12
C VAL A 51 29.22 18.02 -9.11
N GLN A 52 29.91 19.10 -8.68
CA GLN A 52 30.25 20.21 -9.56
C GLN A 52 31.53 19.90 -10.31
N LEU A 53 31.50 20.04 -11.63
CA LEU A 53 32.66 20.11 -12.52
C LEU A 53 33.00 21.57 -12.75
N VAL A 54 34.26 21.91 -12.77
CA VAL A 54 34.74 23.26 -13.06
C VAL A 54 35.77 23.26 -14.18
N PHE A 55 35.66 24.23 -15.08
CA PHE A 55 36.54 24.52 -16.19
C PHE A 55 36.93 25.97 -16.05
N ASP A 56 38.21 26.23 -15.89
CA ASP A 56 38.77 27.56 -15.65
C ASP A 56 39.86 27.93 -16.70
N GLU A 57 40.52 29.04 -16.52
CA GLU A 57 41.56 29.53 -17.43
C GLU A 57 42.77 28.58 -17.64
N ASN A 58 42.95 27.62 -16.71
CA ASN A 58 44.00 26.61 -16.80
C ASN A 58 43.53 25.34 -17.53
N THR A 59 42.25 25.24 -17.85
CA THR A 59 41.70 24.11 -18.60
C THR A 59 42.20 24.15 -20.05
N GLU A 60 42.67 22.99 -20.57
CA GLU A 60 43.07 22.89 -21.97
C GLU A 60 41.95 23.40 -22.89
N LYS A 61 42.32 24.22 -23.89
CA LYS A 61 41.40 24.90 -24.78
C LYS A 61 40.36 23.96 -25.43
N SER A 62 40.81 22.80 -25.88
CA SER A 62 39.94 21.79 -26.52
C SER A 62 38.89 21.23 -25.54
N VAL A 63 39.23 21.07 -24.27
CA VAL A 63 38.36 20.62 -23.20
C VAL A 63 37.36 21.72 -22.82
N PHE A 64 37.82 22.98 -22.76
CA PHE A 64 36.99 24.13 -22.48
C PHE A 64 35.96 24.38 -23.58
N GLU A 65 36.34 24.39 -24.86
CA GLU A 65 35.45 24.51 -26.02
C GLU A 65 34.40 23.38 -26.04
N LYS A 66 34.81 22.16 -25.63
CA LYS A 66 33.85 21.03 -25.47
C LYS A 66 32.86 21.30 -24.35
N ALA A 67 33.28 21.86 -23.21
CA ALA A 67 32.43 22.22 -22.10
C ALA A 67 31.37 23.29 -22.47
N GLU A 68 31.76 24.30 -23.28
CA GLU A 68 30.83 25.32 -23.82
C GLU A 68 29.69 24.71 -24.65
N SER A 69 29.93 23.57 -25.29
CA SER A 69 28.96 22.86 -26.12
C SER A 69 27.94 22.02 -25.32
N VAL A 70 28.20 21.81 -24.02
CA VAL A 70 27.35 20.97 -23.17
C VAL A 70 26.01 21.62 -22.91
N ARG A 71 24.95 20.81 -22.95
CA ARG A 71 23.56 21.22 -22.64
C ARG A 71 22.96 20.28 -21.59
N SER A 72 21.82 20.67 -21.05
CA SER A 72 21.07 19.88 -20.05
C SER A 72 20.86 18.45 -20.53
N GLU A 73 20.96 17.52 -19.60
CA GLU A 73 20.78 16.07 -19.76
C GLU A 73 21.77 15.37 -20.72
N TYR A 74 22.83 16.07 -21.21
CA TYR A 74 23.92 15.39 -21.89
C TYR A 74 24.57 14.38 -20.96
N VAL A 75 24.97 13.24 -21.50
CA VAL A 75 25.71 12.20 -20.76
C VAL A 75 27.19 12.47 -20.88
N LEU A 76 27.83 12.75 -19.76
CA LEU A 76 29.24 13.11 -19.69
C LEU A 76 30.05 12.06 -18.93
N LEU A 77 31.30 11.94 -19.31
CA LEU A 77 32.38 11.32 -18.53
C LEU A 77 33.47 12.37 -18.35
N ALA A 78 33.80 12.69 -17.11
CA ALA A 78 34.80 13.72 -16.78
C ALA A 78 35.87 13.15 -15.87
N LYS A 79 37.14 13.39 -16.23
CA LYS A 79 38.31 13.11 -15.42
C LYS A 79 38.85 14.44 -14.88
N GLY A 80 39.24 14.48 -13.63
CA GLY A 80 39.81 15.69 -13.03
C GLY A 80 40.22 15.49 -11.59
N THR A 81 40.79 16.57 -11.01
CA THR A 81 41.25 16.59 -9.63
C THR A 81 40.23 17.23 -8.72
N VAL A 82 39.96 16.60 -7.60
CA VAL A 82 39.05 17.12 -6.57
C VAL A 82 39.73 18.23 -5.79
N ARG A 83 39.02 19.35 -5.59
CA ARG A 83 39.47 20.44 -4.71
C ARG A 83 38.30 20.96 -3.86
N ALA A 84 38.64 21.66 -2.79
CA ALA A 84 37.65 22.39 -1.99
C ALA A 84 37.05 23.56 -2.79
N ARG A 85 35.76 23.81 -2.65
CA ARG A 85 35.07 24.95 -3.25
C ARG A 85 35.30 26.22 -2.41
N GLU A 86 35.47 27.35 -3.09
CA GLU A 86 35.50 28.64 -2.43
C GLU A 86 34.14 29.01 -1.78
N SER A 87 33.05 28.66 -2.44
CA SER A 87 31.68 28.88 -1.94
C SER A 87 30.96 27.55 -1.77
N VAL A 88 30.75 27.17 -0.52
CA VAL A 88 30.08 25.91 -0.15
C VAL A 88 28.58 25.96 -0.47
N ASN A 89 28.08 24.91 -1.13
CA ASN A 89 26.64 24.69 -1.33
C ASN A 89 26.13 23.66 -0.32
N THR A 90 25.37 24.09 0.66
CA THR A 90 24.83 23.23 1.74
C THR A 90 23.66 22.36 1.31
N GLU A 91 23.10 22.58 0.10
CA GLU A 91 21.95 21.82 -0.40
C GLU A 91 22.31 20.43 -0.96
N ILE A 92 23.58 20.21 -1.28
CA ILE A 92 24.07 18.93 -1.82
C ILE A 92 25.20 18.37 -0.98
N LYS A 93 25.26 17.03 -0.87
CA LYS A 93 26.25 16.31 -0.05
C LYS A 93 27.71 16.67 -0.41
N THR A 94 27.99 16.84 -1.69
CA THR A 94 29.33 17.17 -2.23
C THR A 94 29.56 18.68 -2.37
N GLY A 95 28.72 19.50 -1.76
CA GLY A 95 28.72 20.95 -1.97
C GLY A 95 29.92 21.70 -1.47
N GLY A 96 30.79 21.08 -0.67
CA GLY A 96 32.07 21.61 -0.23
C GLY A 96 33.22 21.36 -1.21
N ILE A 97 33.01 20.57 -2.27
CA ILE A 97 34.06 20.16 -3.22
C ILE A 97 33.61 20.39 -4.66
N GLU A 98 34.61 20.43 -5.56
CA GLU A 98 34.41 20.47 -7.01
C GLU A 98 35.55 19.71 -7.70
N ILE A 99 35.31 19.32 -8.96
CA ILE A 99 36.30 18.61 -9.78
C ILE A 99 36.83 19.58 -10.85
N VAL A 100 38.14 19.89 -10.81
CA VAL A 100 38.83 20.61 -11.88
C VAL A 100 39.08 19.63 -13.01
N VAL A 101 38.37 19.81 -14.13
CA VAL A 101 38.35 18.83 -15.22
C VAL A 101 39.56 18.96 -16.11
N THR A 102 40.24 17.84 -16.34
CA THR A 102 41.38 17.72 -17.28
C THR A 102 40.99 16.99 -18.57
N GLU A 103 39.98 16.13 -18.54
CA GLU A 103 39.45 15.44 -19.73
C GLU A 103 37.93 15.39 -19.65
N LEU A 104 37.23 15.79 -20.74
CA LEU A 104 35.77 15.73 -20.85
C LEU A 104 35.40 14.95 -22.10
N ARG A 105 34.46 13.99 -21.92
CA ARG A 105 33.82 13.24 -23.01
C ARG A 105 32.32 13.45 -22.99
N ILE A 106 31.75 13.75 -24.15
CA ILE A 106 30.29 13.79 -24.37
C ILE A 106 29.89 12.45 -24.98
N LEU A 107 29.41 11.54 -24.12
CA LEU A 107 29.05 10.19 -24.52
C LEU A 107 27.72 10.15 -25.29
N SER A 108 26.80 11.04 -24.92
CA SER A 108 25.52 11.19 -25.62
C SER A 108 25.01 12.62 -25.49
N LYS A 109 24.49 13.17 -26.59
CA LYS A 109 23.75 14.42 -26.59
C LYS A 109 22.27 14.13 -26.32
N ALA A 110 21.60 15.03 -25.61
CA ALA A 110 20.16 14.98 -25.37
C ALA A 110 19.43 16.07 -26.14
N GLN A 111 18.20 15.79 -26.52
CA GLN A 111 17.24 16.83 -26.88
C GLN A 111 16.76 17.53 -25.60
N THR A 112 16.17 18.70 -25.74
CA THR A 112 15.54 19.39 -24.61
C THR A 112 14.43 18.49 -24.04
N PRO A 113 14.49 18.11 -22.74
CA PRO A 113 13.47 17.28 -22.13
C PRO A 113 12.08 17.97 -22.18
N PRO A 114 10.97 17.19 -22.25
CA PRO A 114 9.61 17.74 -22.27
C PRO A 114 9.23 18.42 -20.93
N PHE A 115 9.98 18.22 -19.89
CA PHE A 115 9.87 18.88 -18.59
C PHE A 115 11.23 18.94 -17.88
N GLU A 116 11.33 19.86 -16.93
CA GLU A 116 12.53 20.03 -16.13
C GLU A 116 12.68 18.89 -15.09
N ILE A 117 13.87 18.27 -15.04
CA ILE A 117 14.16 17.16 -14.14
C ILE A 117 14.67 17.70 -12.80
N VAL A 118 13.74 18.10 -11.95
CA VAL A 118 13.99 18.68 -10.61
C VAL A 118 13.10 18.01 -9.55
N SER A 119 13.53 18.05 -8.29
CA SER A 119 12.82 17.39 -7.20
C SER A 119 11.37 17.89 -7.07
N ASN A 120 11.16 19.21 -7.12
CA ASN A 120 9.86 19.87 -6.92
C ASN A 120 9.21 20.30 -8.25
N THR A 121 9.07 19.39 -9.21
CA THR A 121 8.41 19.70 -10.49
C THR A 121 6.91 19.94 -10.30
N LYS A 122 6.37 20.89 -11.06
CA LYS A 122 4.93 21.15 -11.18
C LYS A 122 4.31 20.50 -12.43
N THR A 123 5.08 19.71 -13.13
CA THR A 123 4.65 19.02 -14.36
C THR A 123 3.53 18.05 -14.07
N ASN A 124 2.51 18.03 -14.94
CA ASN A 124 1.40 17.08 -14.86
C ASN A 124 1.90 15.63 -14.79
N GLU A 125 1.25 14.81 -13.98
CA GLU A 125 1.59 13.41 -13.77
C GLU A 125 1.55 12.61 -15.08
N GLU A 126 0.56 12.82 -15.95
CA GLU A 126 0.45 12.10 -17.23
C GLU A 126 1.67 12.31 -18.12
N LEU A 127 2.16 13.55 -18.26
CA LEU A 127 3.36 13.85 -19.04
C LEU A 127 4.59 13.18 -18.40
N ARG A 128 4.69 13.19 -17.07
CA ARG A 128 5.78 12.50 -16.36
C ARG A 128 5.73 10.98 -16.54
N LEU A 129 4.54 10.38 -16.54
CA LEU A 129 4.35 8.94 -16.77
C LEU A 129 4.61 8.56 -18.24
N LYS A 130 4.25 9.42 -19.20
CA LYS A 130 4.60 9.21 -20.61
C LYS A 130 6.11 9.16 -20.85
N TYR A 131 6.85 10.03 -20.17
CA TYR A 131 8.31 10.05 -20.20
C TYR A 131 8.92 9.51 -18.90
N ARG A 132 8.39 8.41 -18.40
CA ARG A 132 8.72 7.87 -17.07
C ARG A 132 10.22 7.67 -16.85
N TYR A 133 10.98 7.27 -17.87
CA TYR A 133 12.43 7.15 -17.81
C TYR A 133 13.16 8.48 -17.54
N LEU A 134 12.58 9.62 -17.86
CA LEU A 134 13.09 10.94 -17.47
C LEU A 134 12.65 11.30 -16.05
N ASP A 135 11.38 11.03 -15.71
CA ASP A 135 10.86 11.27 -14.37
C ASP A 135 11.65 10.47 -13.31
N LEU A 136 12.05 9.24 -13.64
CA LEU A 136 12.89 8.39 -12.77
C LEU A 136 14.32 8.94 -12.54
N ARG A 137 14.76 9.96 -13.27
CA ARG A 137 16.01 10.69 -12.97
C ARG A 137 15.86 11.66 -11.80
N ARG A 138 14.63 11.96 -11.36
CA ARG A 138 14.39 12.85 -10.24
C ARG A 138 14.76 12.17 -8.91
N GLU A 139 15.43 12.93 -8.06
CA GLU A 139 15.91 12.43 -6.77
C GLU A 139 14.81 11.77 -5.91
N PRO A 140 13.59 12.34 -5.73
CA PRO A 140 12.57 11.71 -4.89
C PRO A 140 12.19 10.31 -5.36
N LEU A 141 12.01 10.11 -6.68
CA LEU A 141 11.67 8.79 -7.21
C LEU A 141 12.82 7.79 -7.12
N GLN A 142 14.07 8.25 -7.32
CA GLN A 142 15.25 7.41 -7.11
C GLN A 142 15.35 6.95 -5.65
N LYS A 143 15.15 7.86 -4.69
CA LYS A 143 15.11 7.52 -3.25
C LYS A 143 14.04 6.49 -2.94
N ASN A 144 12.84 6.65 -3.50
CA ASN A 144 11.74 5.71 -3.29
C ASN A 144 12.07 4.31 -3.83
N LEU A 145 12.65 4.21 -5.03
CA LEU A 145 13.07 2.92 -5.59
C LEU A 145 14.22 2.28 -4.80
N MET A 146 15.16 3.10 -4.31
CA MET A 146 16.23 2.61 -3.43
C MET A 146 15.67 2.12 -2.08
N MET A 147 14.71 2.85 -1.49
CA MET A 147 14.01 2.40 -0.29
C MET A 147 13.34 1.05 -0.51
N ARG A 148 12.60 0.90 -1.63
CA ARG A 148 11.99 -0.37 -2.01
C ARG A 148 13.02 -1.52 -2.12
N HIS A 149 14.19 -1.23 -2.67
CA HIS A 149 15.29 -2.19 -2.75
C HIS A 149 15.78 -2.60 -1.36
N GLU A 150 16.02 -1.64 -0.46
CA GLU A 150 16.48 -1.94 0.92
C GLU A 150 15.43 -2.73 1.73
N ILE A 151 14.14 -2.45 1.53
CA ILE A 151 13.04 -3.24 2.12
C ILE A 151 13.11 -4.69 1.64
N ALA A 152 13.23 -4.92 0.33
CA ALA A 152 13.31 -6.25 -0.24
C ALA A 152 14.55 -7.02 0.23
N LYS A 153 15.68 -6.34 0.36
CA LYS A 153 16.93 -6.89 0.89
C LYS A 153 16.78 -7.27 2.37
N ALA A 154 16.28 -6.37 3.21
CA ALA A 154 16.07 -6.62 4.64
C ALA A 154 15.09 -7.77 4.88
N ALA A 155 14.04 -7.89 4.03
CA ALA A 155 13.12 -9.03 4.09
C ALA A 155 13.87 -10.36 3.86
N ARG A 156 14.65 -10.46 2.80
CA ARG A 156 15.45 -11.66 2.53
C ARG A 156 16.42 -11.98 3.66
N GLU A 157 17.14 -10.97 4.16
CA GLU A 157 18.10 -11.14 5.26
C GLU A 157 17.41 -11.71 6.50
N TYR A 158 16.25 -11.17 6.88
CA TYR A 158 15.51 -11.65 8.03
C TYR A 158 14.99 -13.09 7.85
N PHE A 159 14.29 -13.35 6.76
CA PHE A 159 13.65 -14.65 6.55
C PHE A 159 14.68 -15.77 6.34
N TYR A 160 15.77 -15.52 5.61
CA TYR A 160 16.85 -16.52 5.46
C TYR A 160 17.53 -16.82 6.80
N ALA A 161 17.78 -15.81 7.64
CA ALA A 161 18.33 -16.00 8.97
C ALA A 161 17.40 -16.80 9.90
N ASN A 162 16.10 -16.82 9.61
CA ASN A 162 15.08 -17.56 10.37
C ASN A 162 14.68 -18.90 9.70
N GLY A 163 15.49 -19.42 8.79
CA GLY A 163 15.34 -20.75 8.20
C GLY A 163 14.31 -20.86 7.08
N PHE A 164 13.90 -19.76 6.49
CA PHE A 164 13.03 -19.77 5.31
C PHE A 164 13.82 -20.05 4.04
N THR A 165 13.20 -20.82 3.15
CA THR A 165 13.72 -21.11 1.81
C THR A 165 12.94 -20.28 0.79
N GLU A 166 13.63 -19.47 -0.03
CA GLU A 166 12.98 -18.74 -1.13
C GLU A 166 12.75 -19.68 -2.31
N ILE A 167 11.48 -19.86 -2.69
CA ILE A 167 11.06 -20.76 -3.76
C ILE A 167 10.13 -20.01 -4.69
N GLU A 168 10.46 -19.97 -5.99
CA GLU A 168 9.61 -19.39 -7.02
C GLU A 168 8.46 -20.33 -7.37
N THR A 169 7.26 -19.77 -7.51
CA THR A 169 6.06 -20.48 -7.97
C THR A 169 5.70 -20.04 -9.39
N PRO A 170 4.95 -20.86 -10.16
CA PRO A 170 4.60 -20.52 -11.52
C PRO A 170 3.77 -19.23 -11.65
N MET A 171 4.04 -18.47 -12.73
CA MET A 171 3.25 -17.29 -13.12
C MET A 171 2.12 -17.63 -14.09
N MET A 172 2.21 -18.74 -14.82
CA MET A 172 1.16 -19.26 -15.69
C MET A 172 0.50 -20.44 -15.01
N ILE A 173 -0.61 -20.22 -14.35
CA ILE A 173 -1.31 -21.21 -13.54
C ILE A 173 -2.71 -21.49 -14.11
N LYS A 174 -3.43 -22.40 -13.50
CA LYS A 174 -4.86 -22.60 -13.69
C LYS A 174 -5.62 -21.47 -12.98
N SER A 175 -6.69 -20.97 -13.60
CA SER A 175 -7.59 -20.02 -12.95
C SER A 175 -8.14 -20.59 -11.64
N THR A 176 -7.95 -19.87 -10.55
CA THR A 176 -8.44 -20.20 -9.21
C THR A 176 -9.03 -18.95 -8.59
N PRO A 177 -10.30 -18.97 -8.16
CA PRO A 177 -10.94 -17.78 -7.60
C PRO A 177 -10.34 -17.45 -6.22
N GLU A 178 -9.78 -16.24 -6.09
CA GLU A 178 -9.22 -15.70 -4.84
C GLU A 178 -9.83 -14.32 -4.48
N GLY A 179 -11.02 -14.01 -5.01
CA GLY A 179 -11.74 -12.77 -4.72
C GLY A 179 -11.70 -11.70 -5.81
N ALA A 180 -10.62 -11.61 -6.61
CA ALA A 180 -10.52 -10.73 -7.76
C ALA A 180 -10.79 -11.48 -9.09
N ARG A 181 -10.90 -10.73 -10.21
CA ARG A 181 -10.87 -11.35 -11.54
C ARG A 181 -9.43 -11.66 -11.93
N ASP A 182 -9.27 -12.78 -12.67
CA ASP A 182 -7.98 -13.19 -13.19
C ASP A 182 -7.65 -12.50 -14.51
N TYR A 183 -6.37 -12.17 -14.72
CA TYR A 183 -5.84 -11.95 -16.07
C TYR A 183 -5.58 -13.29 -16.72
N ILE A 184 -6.14 -13.54 -17.91
CA ILE A 184 -6.03 -14.80 -18.63
C ILE A 184 -5.11 -14.68 -19.85
N VAL A 185 -4.33 -15.74 -20.12
CA VAL A 185 -3.40 -15.84 -21.23
C VAL A 185 -3.75 -17.05 -22.08
N PRO A 186 -4.10 -16.90 -23.37
CA PRO A 186 -4.49 -18.02 -24.21
C PRO A 186 -3.30 -18.95 -24.51
N SER A 187 -3.56 -20.25 -24.56
CA SER A 187 -2.57 -21.27 -24.92
C SER A 187 -2.55 -21.54 -26.40
N ARG A 188 -1.42 -21.34 -27.08
CA ARG A 188 -1.23 -21.70 -28.49
C ARG A 188 -1.27 -23.21 -28.71
N ILE A 189 -0.78 -23.99 -27.75
CA ILE A 189 -0.66 -25.47 -27.89
C ILE A 189 -1.99 -26.17 -27.56
N HIS A 190 -2.77 -25.60 -26.67
CA HIS A 190 -4.05 -26.16 -26.20
C HIS A 190 -5.18 -25.21 -26.57
N ASN A 191 -5.70 -25.34 -27.82
CA ASN A 191 -6.76 -24.48 -28.33
C ASN A 191 -7.97 -24.45 -27.38
N GLY A 192 -8.51 -23.26 -27.12
CA GLY A 192 -9.64 -23.04 -26.23
C GLY A 192 -9.30 -23.15 -24.73
N LYS A 193 -8.01 -23.33 -24.37
CA LYS A 193 -7.55 -23.30 -22.97
C LYS A 193 -6.70 -22.08 -22.69
N PHE A 194 -6.79 -21.63 -21.44
CA PHE A 194 -6.11 -20.42 -20.97
C PHE A 194 -5.31 -20.73 -19.71
N TYR A 195 -4.19 -20.09 -19.58
CA TYR A 195 -3.52 -19.87 -18.30
C TYR A 195 -4.13 -18.63 -17.63
N ALA A 196 -4.04 -18.56 -16.29
CA ALA A 196 -4.29 -17.35 -15.52
C ALA A 196 -3.00 -16.85 -14.91
N LEU A 197 -2.87 -15.52 -14.72
CA LEU A 197 -1.83 -14.94 -13.90
C LEU A 197 -2.24 -15.00 -12.43
N PRO A 198 -1.35 -15.38 -11.49
CA PRO A 198 -1.72 -15.64 -10.11
C PRO A 198 -2.13 -14.37 -9.36
N GLN A 199 -3.23 -14.43 -8.63
CA GLN A 199 -3.62 -13.39 -7.67
C GLN A 199 -2.72 -13.40 -6.44
N SER A 200 -2.27 -14.58 -6.03
CA SER A 200 -1.24 -14.86 -5.04
C SER A 200 -0.70 -16.29 -5.25
N PRO A 201 0.41 -16.69 -4.62
CA PRO A 201 0.91 -18.06 -4.68
C PRO A 201 0.18 -19.02 -3.71
N GLN A 202 -1.05 -18.73 -3.29
CA GLN A 202 -1.77 -19.37 -2.20
C GLN A 202 -1.81 -20.91 -2.31
N MET A 203 -2.13 -21.45 -3.48
CA MET A 203 -2.22 -22.90 -3.65
C MET A 203 -0.83 -23.56 -3.59
N TYR A 204 0.15 -22.94 -4.23
CA TYR A 204 1.50 -23.51 -4.34
C TYR A 204 2.24 -23.48 -3.02
N LYS A 205 2.10 -22.43 -2.20
CA LYS A 205 2.76 -22.39 -0.90
C LYS A 205 2.22 -23.44 0.07
N GLN A 206 0.92 -23.77 0.02
CA GLN A 206 0.35 -24.88 0.77
C GLN A 206 0.89 -26.22 0.29
N LEU A 207 1.00 -26.43 -1.05
CA LEU A 207 1.64 -27.61 -1.61
C LEU A 207 3.11 -27.76 -1.19
N LEU A 208 3.83 -26.64 -1.03
CA LEU A 208 5.20 -26.65 -0.51
C LEU A 208 5.27 -27.11 0.96
N MET A 209 4.27 -26.78 1.77
CA MET A 209 4.18 -27.32 3.15
C MET A 209 3.95 -28.83 3.13
N ILE A 210 3.04 -29.31 2.29
CA ILE A 210 2.80 -30.75 2.08
C ILE A 210 4.07 -31.45 1.55
N ALA A 211 4.86 -30.76 0.71
CA ALA A 211 6.15 -31.24 0.22
C ALA A 211 7.27 -31.22 1.26
N GLY A 212 7.02 -30.76 2.49
CA GLY A 212 8.00 -30.75 3.59
C GLY A 212 9.01 -29.62 3.55
N MET A 213 8.69 -28.49 2.93
CA MET A 213 9.60 -27.32 2.88
C MET A 213 9.61 -26.51 4.17
N ASP A 214 8.76 -26.81 5.14
CA ASP A 214 8.60 -26.22 6.46
C ASP A 214 8.44 -24.70 6.53
N ARG A 215 9.33 -23.93 5.90
CA ARG A 215 9.32 -22.46 5.88
C ARG A 215 9.62 -21.95 4.48
N TYR A 216 8.63 -21.39 3.85
CA TYR A 216 8.67 -20.82 2.50
C TYR A 216 8.59 -19.30 2.54
N ILE A 217 9.35 -18.65 1.68
CA ILE A 217 9.28 -17.21 1.37
C ILE A 217 9.37 -16.98 -0.14
N GLN A 218 8.71 -15.96 -0.64
CA GLN A 218 8.87 -15.48 -2.02
C GLN A 218 8.55 -13.97 -2.10
N LEU A 219 9.31 -13.21 -2.84
CA LEU A 219 8.88 -11.90 -3.31
C LEU A 219 8.02 -12.10 -4.57
N ALA A 220 6.76 -12.44 -4.35
CA ALA A 220 5.84 -12.90 -5.38
C ALA A 220 5.23 -11.76 -6.19
N ARG A 221 5.23 -11.86 -7.53
CA ARG A 221 4.41 -11.00 -8.38
C ARG A 221 2.98 -11.51 -8.38
N CYS A 222 2.04 -10.60 -8.12
CA CYS A 222 0.62 -10.88 -8.04
C CYS A 222 -0.13 -9.99 -9.03
N PHE A 223 -1.27 -10.50 -9.55
CA PHE A 223 -2.07 -9.84 -10.57
C PHE A 223 -3.53 -9.90 -10.19
N ARG A 224 -4.22 -8.76 -10.19
CA ARG A 224 -5.66 -8.66 -9.88
C ARG A 224 -6.33 -7.68 -10.81
N ASP A 225 -7.34 -8.13 -11.54
CA ASP A 225 -8.17 -7.28 -12.39
C ASP A 225 -9.29 -6.67 -11.54
N GLU A 226 -8.96 -5.56 -10.91
CA GLU A 226 -9.84 -4.78 -10.02
C GLU A 226 -9.79 -3.29 -10.38
N ASP A 227 -10.75 -2.52 -9.88
CA ASP A 227 -10.75 -1.07 -10.01
C ASP A 227 -9.53 -0.46 -9.31
N LEU A 228 -8.77 0.34 -10.07
CA LEU A 228 -7.54 0.94 -9.58
C LEU A 228 -7.81 2.17 -8.72
N ARG A 229 -6.99 2.31 -7.68
CA ARG A 229 -6.97 3.46 -6.75
C ARG A 229 -5.52 3.89 -6.52
N ALA A 230 -5.32 4.93 -5.73
CA ALA A 230 -3.97 5.38 -5.38
C ALA A 230 -3.11 4.28 -4.71
N ASP A 231 -3.76 3.42 -3.93
CA ASP A 231 -3.16 2.30 -3.18
C ASP A 231 -3.39 0.92 -3.83
N ARG A 232 -3.83 0.86 -5.10
CA ARG A 232 -4.05 -0.38 -5.86
C ARG A 232 -3.48 -0.28 -7.27
N GLN A 233 -2.72 -1.33 -7.65
CA GLN A 233 -2.19 -1.55 -9.00
C GLN A 233 -2.63 -2.95 -9.47
N PRO A 234 -2.84 -3.16 -10.78
CA PRO A 234 -3.29 -4.46 -11.30
C PRO A 234 -2.21 -5.53 -11.20
N GLU A 235 -0.97 -5.11 -11.04
CA GLU A 235 0.19 -5.94 -10.75
C GLU A 235 1.01 -5.34 -9.62
N PHE A 236 1.36 -6.16 -8.63
CA PHE A 236 2.07 -5.73 -7.43
C PHE A 236 2.96 -6.86 -6.90
N THR A 237 3.74 -6.57 -5.88
CA THR A 237 4.63 -7.57 -5.25
C THR A 237 4.22 -7.79 -3.80
N GLN A 238 4.14 -9.07 -3.39
CA GLN A 238 3.99 -9.47 -2.00
C GLN A 238 5.30 -10.08 -1.48
N ILE A 239 5.63 -9.80 -0.23
CA ILE A 239 6.49 -10.66 0.57
C ILE A 239 5.55 -11.74 1.08
N ASP A 240 5.58 -12.91 0.44
CA ASP A 240 4.65 -14.00 0.70
C ASP A 240 5.37 -15.11 1.46
N LEU A 241 4.75 -15.62 2.52
CA LEU A 241 5.35 -16.66 3.38
C LEU A 241 4.33 -17.71 3.81
N GLU A 242 4.83 -18.91 4.13
CA GLU A 242 4.08 -20.00 4.73
C GLU A 242 5.00 -20.81 5.65
N MET A 243 4.47 -21.29 6.78
CA MET A 243 5.18 -22.06 7.79
C MET A 243 4.38 -23.30 8.20
N SER A 244 5.05 -24.43 8.41
CA SER A 244 4.49 -25.67 8.94
C SER A 244 4.65 -25.77 10.45
N PHE A 245 3.78 -26.56 11.10
CA PHE A 245 3.76 -26.85 12.54
C PHE A 245 3.61 -25.60 13.39
N VAL A 246 2.68 -24.73 13.02
CA VAL A 246 2.43 -23.42 13.64
C VAL A 246 0.93 -23.19 13.89
N ASP A 247 0.64 -22.33 14.86
CA ASP A 247 -0.67 -21.69 15.05
C ASP A 247 -0.51 -20.15 14.93
N VAL A 248 -1.59 -19.40 15.18
CA VAL A 248 -1.67 -17.94 14.99
C VAL A 248 -0.50 -17.21 15.65
N ASP A 249 -0.22 -17.50 16.94
CA ASP A 249 0.83 -16.78 17.69
C ASP A 249 2.22 -16.93 17.08
N ASP A 250 2.55 -18.10 16.53
CA ASP A 250 3.85 -18.35 15.89
C ASP A 250 4.05 -17.47 14.65
N ILE A 251 2.98 -17.26 13.86
CA ILE A 251 3.02 -16.41 12.69
C ILE A 251 3.13 -14.93 13.10
N LEU A 252 2.34 -14.51 14.11
CA LEU A 252 2.39 -13.13 14.61
C LEU A 252 3.78 -12.80 15.15
N GLU A 253 4.40 -13.68 15.95
CA GLU A 253 5.76 -13.50 16.48
C GLU A 253 6.80 -13.38 15.35
N CYS A 254 6.71 -14.25 14.34
CA CYS A 254 7.60 -14.21 13.17
C CYS A 254 7.50 -12.88 12.44
N LEU A 255 6.28 -12.38 12.19
CA LEU A 255 6.05 -11.12 11.49
C LEU A 255 6.40 -9.89 12.33
N GLU A 256 6.19 -9.93 13.64
CA GLU A 256 6.67 -8.88 14.57
C GLU A 256 8.19 -8.78 14.55
N GLY A 257 8.89 -9.91 14.56
CA GLY A 257 10.33 -9.96 14.41
C GLY A 257 10.80 -9.37 13.09
N PHE A 258 10.09 -9.66 11.99
CA PHE A 258 10.36 -9.07 10.67
C PHE A 258 10.18 -7.55 10.69
N VAL A 259 9.06 -7.04 11.19
CA VAL A 259 8.79 -5.60 11.26
C VAL A 259 9.87 -4.88 12.08
N LYS A 260 10.22 -5.42 13.24
CA LYS A 260 11.28 -4.90 14.10
C LYS A 260 12.63 -4.84 13.38
N HIS A 261 13.02 -5.94 12.72
CA HIS A 261 14.26 -6.02 11.93
C HIS A 261 14.26 -4.99 10.79
N LEU A 262 13.18 -4.94 10.01
CA LEU A 262 13.05 -4.07 8.86
C LEU A 262 13.19 -2.60 9.24
N TYR A 263 12.40 -2.13 10.20
CA TYR A 263 12.41 -0.72 10.61
C TYR A 263 13.73 -0.32 11.25
N LYS A 264 14.34 -1.22 12.03
CA LYS A 264 15.68 -0.98 12.59
C LYS A 264 16.75 -0.87 11.51
N THR A 265 16.74 -1.79 10.54
CA THR A 265 17.77 -1.88 9.49
C THR A 265 17.64 -0.71 8.49
N VAL A 266 16.42 -0.39 8.06
CA VAL A 266 16.21 0.54 6.94
C VAL A 266 16.04 1.98 7.42
N LEU A 267 15.33 2.21 8.53
CA LEU A 267 15.02 3.55 9.04
C LEU A 267 15.74 3.90 10.35
N ASN A 268 16.45 2.94 10.96
CA ASN A 268 17.01 3.03 12.32
C ASN A 268 15.94 3.40 13.38
N VAL A 269 14.73 2.87 13.23
CA VAL A 269 13.61 3.04 14.15
C VAL A 269 13.39 1.75 14.93
N ASP A 270 13.20 1.84 16.24
CA ASP A 270 12.85 0.71 17.08
C ASP A 270 11.32 0.58 17.18
N ILE A 271 10.78 -0.56 16.74
CA ILE A 271 9.35 -0.89 16.88
C ILE A 271 9.19 -1.73 18.14
N PRO A 272 8.39 -1.28 19.12
CA PRO A 272 8.12 -2.08 20.32
C PRO A 272 7.27 -3.31 19.98
N THR A 273 7.64 -4.46 20.54
CA THR A 273 6.91 -5.73 20.45
C THR A 273 6.72 -6.32 21.85
N PRO A 274 5.65 -7.08 22.13
CA PRO A 274 4.59 -7.49 21.19
C PRO A 274 3.71 -6.34 20.74
N LEU A 275 3.17 -6.43 19.52
CA LEU A 275 2.23 -5.44 18.99
C LEU A 275 0.86 -5.57 19.66
N PRO A 276 0.11 -4.47 19.82
CA PRO A 276 -1.27 -4.51 20.29
C PRO A 276 -2.15 -5.41 19.41
N ARG A 277 -3.09 -6.13 20.01
CA ARG A 277 -4.08 -6.98 19.30
C ARG A 277 -5.47 -6.49 19.62
N LEU A 278 -6.32 -6.39 18.59
CA LEU A 278 -7.75 -6.15 18.71
C LEU A 278 -8.47 -7.27 17.96
N THR A 279 -9.58 -7.74 18.51
CA THR A 279 -10.48 -8.58 17.71
C THR A 279 -11.16 -7.71 16.63
N TYR A 280 -11.64 -8.35 15.58
CA TYR A 280 -12.42 -7.67 14.54
C TYR A 280 -13.62 -6.91 15.16
N ASP A 281 -14.33 -7.54 16.09
CA ASP A 281 -15.50 -6.95 16.73
C ASP A 281 -15.11 -5.71 17.58
N GLU A 282 -13.99 -5.76 18.29
CA GLU A 282 -13.46 -4.59 19.01
C GLU A 282 -13.05 -3.46 18.07
N ALA A 283 -12.35 -3.78 16.99
CA ALA A 283 -11.93 -2.79 16.00
C ALA A 283 -13.14 -2.10 15.35
N MET A 284 -14.14 -2.87 14.94
CA MET A 284 -15.38 -2.35 14.36
C MET A 284 -16.17 -1.51 15.36
N THR A 285 -16.34 -2.01 16.58
CA THR A 285 -17.16 -1.32 17.61
C THR A 285 -16.52 -0.01 18.06
N ARG A 286 -15.18 0.01 18.25
CA ARG A 286 -14.47 1.19 18.77
C ARG A 286 -14.08 2.19 17.69
N TYR A 287 -13.78 1.71 16.48
CA TYR A 287 -13.18 2.55 15.44
C TYR A 287 -13.97 2.55 14.12
N GLY A 288 -14.93 1.66 13.94
CA GLY A 288 -15.72 1.53 12.71
C GLY A 288 -14.91 1.07 11.51
N SER A 289 -13.84 0.33 11.73
CA SER A 289 -12.95 -0.16 10.68
C SER A 289 -12.19 -1.40 11.14
N ASP A 290 -11.99 -2.35 10.23
CA ASP A 290 -11.11 -3.51 10.35
C ASP A 290 -9.61 -3.16 10.24
N LYS A 291 -9.28 -1.91 9.94
CA LYS A 291 -7.91 -1.36 9.85
C LYS A 291 -7.85 0.04 10.49
N PRO A 292 -8.05 0.13 11.81
CA PRO A 292 -8.16 1.41 12.48
C PRO A 292 -6.81 2.14 12.59
N ASP A 293 -6.83 3.45 12.42
CA ASP A 293 -5.73 4.31 12.88
C ASP A 293 -5.96 4.64 14.35
N THR A 294 -5.17 4.06 15.24
CA THR A 294 -5.31 4.23 16.69
C THR A 294 -4.38 5.29 17.28
N ARG A 295 -3.65 6.06 16.43
CA ARG A 295 -2.72 7.12 16.87
C ARG A 295 -3.42 8.30 17.55
N PHE A 296 -4.69 8.49 17.32
CA PHE A 296 -5.51 9.54 17.91
C PHE A 296 -6.78 8.94 18.53
N GLY A 297 -7.33 9.55 19.54
CA GLY A 297 -8.56 9.10 20.20
C GLY A 297 -9.80 9.12 19.30
N MET A 298 -10.91 9.67 19.78
CA MET A 298 -12.15 9.81 19.06
C MET A 298 -12.81 8.45 18.77
N GLU A 299 -12.78 7.56 19.77
CA GLU A 299 -13.44 6.25 19.68
C GLU A 299 -14.97 6.42 19.56
N ILE A 300 -15.60 5.45 18.93
CA ILE A 300 -17.05 5.40 18.77
C ILE A 300 -17.67 4.97 20.08
N THR A 301 -18.65 5.71 20.54
CA THR A 301 -19.42 5.41 21.76
C THR A 301 -20.86 5.10 21.40
N ASP A 302 -21.39 3.98 21.92
CA ASP A 302 -22.79 3.58 21.80
C ASP A 302 -23.65 4.30 22.83
N ILE A 303 -24.71 4.95 22.38
CA ILE A 303 -25.69 5.63 23.24
C ILE A 303 -27.12 5.09 23.04
N SER A 304 -27.25 3.97 22.37
CA SER A 304 -28.56 3.37 21.99
C SER A 304 -29.47 3.18 23.20
N ASP A 305 -28.96 2.64 24.29
CA ASP A 305 -29.75 2.42 25.52
C ASP A 305 -30.26 3.70 26.15
N ILE A 306 -29.54 4.82 26.00
CA ILE A 306 -29.88 6.12 26.55
C ILE A 306 -30.99 6.78 25.74
N VAL A 307 -31.02 6.55 24.42
CA VAL A 307 -31.91 7.27 23.49
C VAL A 307 -33.06 6.44 22.96
N LYS A 308 -33.18 5.16 23.33
CA LYS A 308 -34.25 4.25 22.84
C LYS A 308 -35.68 4.73 23.09
N ASP A 309 -35.88 5.50 24.16
CA ASP A 309 -37.19 6.03 24.55
C ASP A 309 -37.32 7.55 24.40
N CYS A 310 -36.27 8.23 23.84
CA CYS A 310 -36.27 9.68 23.67
C CYS A 310 -37.30 10.18 22.68
N GLY A 311 -37.62 11.47 22.73
CA GLY A 311 -38.59 12.11 21.84
C GLY A 311 -38.11 12.34 20.40
N PHE A 312 -36.82 12.08 20.09
CA PHE A 312 -36.31 12.22 18.73
C PHE A 312 -36.50 10.93 17.94
N SER A 313 -37.49 10.92 17.03
CA SER A 313 -37.90 9.72 16.28
C SER A 313 -36.78 9.04 15.54
N VAL A 314 -35.83 9.81 14.97
CA VAL A 314 -34.68 9.24 14.23
C VAL A 314 -33.86 8.27 15.11
N PHE A 315 -33.62 8.62 16.37
CA PHE A 315 -32.88 7.77 17.29
C PHE A 315 -33.72 6.59 17.76
N LYS A 316 -34.96 6.89 18.21
CA LYS A 316 -35.88 5.87 18.68
C LYS A 316 -36.16 4.82 17.61
N ASP A 317 -36.47 5.25 16.38
CA ASP A 317 -36.80 4.34 15.28
C ASP A 317 -35.59 3.50 14.84
N ALA A 318 -34.37 4.06 14.86
CA ALA A 318 -33.18 3.30 14.57
C ALA A 318 -32.98 2.14 15.54
N VAL A 319 -33.11 2.38 16.86
CA VAL A 319 -32.99 1.34 17.88
C VAL A 319 -34.13 0.33 17.80
N ALA A 320 -35.38 0.80 17.62
CA ALA A 320 -36.55 -0.06 17.49
C ALA A 320 -36.48 -1.01 16.28
N ASN A 321 -35.78 -0.63 15.22
CA ASN A 321 -35.56 -1.45 14.02
C ASN A 321 -34.25 -2.28 14.07
N GLY A 322 -33.69 -2.50 15.25
CA GLY A 322 -32.49 -3.33 15.44
C GLY A 322 -31.20 -2.68 14.98
N GLY A 323 -31.17 -1.34 14.83
CA GLY A 323 -29.96 -0.56 14.62
C GLY A 323 -29.40 0.02 15.91
N SER A 324 -28.44 0.92 15.78
CA SER A 324 -27.80 1.60 16.91
C SER A 324 -27.72 3.10 16.70
N VAL A 325 -27.51 3.81 17.79
CA VAL A 325 -27.17 5.25 17.82
C VAL A 325 -25.81 5.39 18.45
N ARG A 326 -24.85 5.84 17.64
CA ARG A 326 -23.46 5.92 18.06
C ARG A 326 -22.86 7.27 17.69
N GLY A 327 -21.87 7.71 18.44
CA GLY A 327 -21.23 9.00 18.22
C GLY A 327 -19.73 8.99 18.44
N ILE A 328 -19.08 10.00 17.87
CA ILE A 328 -17.68 10.36 18.11
C ILE A 328 -17.60 11.78 18.63
N VAL A 329 -16.56 12.10 19.42
CA VAL A 329 -16.36 13.42 19.96
C VAL A 329 -15.02 13.99 19.48
N ALA A 330 -15.09 15.09 18.73
CA ALA A 330 -13.92 15.88 18.36
C ALA A 330 -13.60 16.87 19.50
N LYS A 331 -12.64 16.52 20.33
CA LYS A 331 -12.21 17.29 21.51
C LYS A 331 -11.62 18.65 21.11
N GLY A 332 -12.06 19.71 21.79
CA GLY A 332 -11.57 21.08 21.56
C GLY A 332 -11.87 21.65 20.16
N ALA A 333 -12.73 20.98 19.37
CA ALA A 333 -12.93 21.29 17.95
C ALA A 333 -14.05 22.31 17.68
N ALA A 334 -14.80 22.75 18.70
CA ALA A 334 -15.98 23.59 18.48
C ALA A 334 -15.71 24.92 17.77
N ALA A 335 -14.52 25.50 17.91
CA ALA A 335 -14.12 26.71 17.19
C ALA A 335 -13.80 26.44 15.71
N LYS A 336 -13.21 25.28 15.39
CA LYS A 336 -12.79 24.89 14.02
C LYS A 336 -13.95 24.24 13.24
N LEU A 337 -14.74 23.38 13.87
CA LEU A 337 -15.91 22.74 13.29
C LEU A 337 -17.14 23.64 13.43
N THR A 338 -17.18 24.68 12.60
CA THR A 338 -18.34 25.60 12.51
C THR A 338 -19.56 24.88 11.96
N ARG A 339 -20.74 25.52 12.03
CA ARG A 339 -21.97 25.01 11.41
C ARG A 339 -21.77 24.64 9.94
N LYS A 340 -21.11 25.50 9.17
CA LYS A 340 -20.80 25.25 7.75
C LYS A 340 -19.91 24.02 7.55
N GLU A 341 -18.93 23.81 8.43
CA GLU A 341 -18.07 22.62 8.35
C GLU A 341 -18.85 21.34 8.72
N ILE A 342 -19.74 21.41 9.73
CA ILE A 342 -20.61 20.27 10.08
C ILE A 342 -21.59 19.94 8.94
N ASP A 343 -22.12 20.96 8.23
CA ASP A 343 -22.96 20.74 7.06
C ASP A 343 -22.20 19.97 5.96
N LYS A 344 -20.91 20.28 5.73
CA LYS A 344 -20.04 19.51 4.82
C LYS A 344 -19.83 18.06 5.29
N GLN A 345 -19.71 17.84 6.60
CA GLN A 345 -19.60 16.47 7.12
C GLN A 345 -20.92 15.73 6.94
N THR A 346 -22.06 16.40 7.05
CA THR A 346 -23.38 15.81 6.77
C THR A 346 -23.50 15.35 5.31
N GLU A 347 -23.04 16.18 4.36
CA GLU A 347 -22.97 15.80 2.94
C GLU A 347 -22.05 14.58 2.73
N PHE A 348 -20.88 14.58 3.39
CA PHE A 348 -19.96 13.47 3.31
C PHE A 348 -20.57 12.15 3.80
N VAL A 349 -21.15 12.13 5.00
CA VAL A 349 -21.74 10.90 5.56
C VAL A 349 -22.93 10.40 4.74
N ARG A 350 -23.69 11.30 4.11
CA ARG A 350 -24.75 10.94 3.16
C ARG A 350 -24.18 10.29 1.90
N GLY A 351 -23.06 10.81 1.40
CA GLY A 351 -22.39 10.25 0.23
C GLY A 351 -21.83 8.83 0.43
N ILE A 352 -21.68 8.40 1.69
CA ILE A 352 -21.21 7.06 2.06
C ILE A 352 -22.27 6.18 2.75
N GLY A 353 -23.55 6.54 2.60
CA GLY A 353 -24.69 5.70 2.93
C GLY A 353 -25.50 6.06 4.19
N ALA A 354 -25.07 7.04 5.00
CA ALA A 354 -25.89 7.48 6.13
C ALA A 354 -27.07 8.36 5.69
N LYS A 355 -28.20 8.28 6.41
CA LYS A 355 -29.38 9.14 6.17
C LYS A 355 -29.15 10.59 6.60
N GLY A 356 -28.26 10.82 7.57
CA GLY A 356 -27.95 12.14 8.10
C GLY A 356 -26.93 12.10 9.22
N LEU A 357 -26.62 13.28 9.76
CA LEU A 357 -25.68 13.47 10.87
C LEU A 357 -26.34 14.36 11.93
N ALA A 358 -26.55 13.83 13.12
CA ALA A 358 -26.92 14.61 14.28
C ALA A 358 -25.66 15.14 14.95
N TYR A 359 -25.74 16.31 15.58
CA TYR A 359 -24.57 16.89 16.23
C TYR A 359 -24.91 17.69 17.46
N VAL A 360 -23.92 17.79 18.35
CA VAL A 360 -23.87 18.78 19.44
C VAL A 360 -22.57 19.56 19.32
N ARG A 361 -22.66 20.87 19.20
CA ARG A 361 -21.52 21.79 19.18
C ARG A 361 -21.55 22.67 20.42
N TRP A 362 -20.56 22.57 21.30
CA TRP A 362 -20.56 23.24 22.58
C TRP A 362 -19.52 24.37 22.65
N VAL A 363 -19.86 25.58 22.19
CA VAL A 363 -18.98 26.76 22.19
C VAL A 363 -19.17 27.62 23.44
N ASP A 364 -20.43 27.98 23.67
CA ASP A 364 -20.82 28.95 24.71
C ASP A 364 -21.28 28.22 25.99
N ASP A 365 -22.03 28.91 26.84
CA ASP A 365 -22.51 28.36 28.11
C ASP A 365 -23.54 27.23 27.93
N ALA A 366 -24.19 27.16 26.77
CA ALA A 366 -25.09 26.07 26.44
C ALA A 366 -24.69 25.37 25.12
N PRO A 367 -24.85 24.04 25.02
CA PRO A 367 -24.57 23.30 23.80
C PRO A 367 -25.60 23.60 22.71
N ASN A 368 -25.09 23.88 21.49
CA ASN A 368 -25.94 23.96 20.30
C ASN A 368 -26.16 22.55 19.74
N CYS A 369 -27.38 22.05 19.85
CA CYS A 369 -27.75 20.69 19.49
C CYS A 369 -28.79 20.68 18.36
N SER A 370 -28.54 19.87 17.30
CA SER A 370 -29.44 19.77 16.14
C SER A 370 -30.79 19.12 16.45
N PHE A 371 -30.89 18.41 17.56
CA PHE A 371 -32.09 17.68 17.99
C PHE A 371 -32.63 18.10 19.38
N ALA A 372 -32.11 19.19 19.96
CA ALA A 372 -32.44 19.64 21.32
C ALA A 372 -33.94 19.77 21.60
N LYS A 373 -34.69 20.26 20.61
CA LYS A 373 -36.17 20.47 20.75
C LYS A 373 -37.00 19.19 20.93
N PHE A 374 -36.38 18.04 20.70
CA PHE A 374 -37.01 16.74 20.84
C PHE A 374 -36.60 15.99 22.11
N MET A 375 -35.64 16.56 22.88
CA MET A 375 -35.13 15.96 24.10
C MET A 375 -35.96 16.37 25.32
N GLY A 376 -36.21 15.42 26.20
CA GLY A 376 -36.77 15.67 27.52
C GLY A 376 -35.72 16.25 28.48
N GLU A 377 -36.20 16.62 29.68
CA GLU A 377 -35.34 17.15 30.75
C GLU A 377 -34.29 16.08 31.15
N GLY A 378 -32.99 16.46 31.14
CA GLY A 378 -31.87 15.58 31.48
C GLY A 378 -31.42 14.61 30.40
N GLU A 379 -32.19 14.37 29.31
CA GLU A 379 -31.77 13.44 28.25
C GLU A 379 -30.53 13.90 27.50
N LEU A 380 -30.45 15.18 27.14
CA LEU A 380 -29.26 15.73 26.47
C LEU A 380 -28.02 15.64 27.37
N GLU A 381 -28.18 15.90 28.66
CA GLU A 381 -27.07 15.78 29.62
C GLU A 381 -26.58 14.33 29.75
N ALA A 382 -27.48 13.36 29.76
CA ALA A 382 -27.14 11.94 29.77
C ALA A 382 -26.36 11.53 28.51
N ILE A 383 -26.77 12.00 27.33
CA ILE A 383 -26.06 11.79 26.04
C ILE A 383 -24.64 12.40 26.10
N LEU A 384 -24.53 13.66 26.52
CA LEU A 384 -23.24 14.35 26.61
C LEU A 384 -22.29 13.67 27.59
N LYS A 385 -22.81 13.24 28.73
CA LYS A 385 -22.03 12.50 29.74
C LYS A 385 -21.54 11.15 29.20
N ALA A 386 -22.40 10.40 28.51
CA ALA A 386 -22.03 9.10 27.94
C ALA A 386 -20.99 9.24 26.83
N LEU A 387 -21.11 10.26 25.98
CA LEU A 387 -20.13 10.58 24.94
C LEU A 387 -18.86 11.21 25.52
N GLY A 388 -18.86 11.65 26.78
CA GLY A 388 -17.78 12.43 27.36
C GLY A 388 -17.61 13.79 26.70
N CYS A 389 -18.66 14.40 26.14
CA CYS A 389 -18.62 15.67 25.45
C CYS A 389 -18.71 16.84 26.43
N GLU A 390 -17.77 17.76 26.34
CA GLU A 390 -17.61 18.92 27.24
C GLU A 390 -17.61 20.25 26.46
N LYS A 391 -17.63 21.36 27.20
CA LYS A 391 -17.49 22.69 26.60
C LYS A 391 -16.19 22.80 25.78
N GLY A 392 -16.30 23.21 24.53
CA GLY A 392 -15.22 23.25 23.55
C GLY A 392 -15.27 22.10 22.54
N ASP A 393 -16.07 21.07 22.75
CA ASP A 393 -16.13 19.86 21.93
C ASP A 393 -17.23 19.92 20.86
N VAL A 394 -17.13 18.99 19.91
CA VAL A 394 -18.20 18.68 18.96
C VAL A 394 -18.47 17.19 18.98
N ALA A 395 -19.70 16.79 19.34
CA ALA A 395 -20.18 15.43 19.18
C ALA A 395 -20.90 15.27 17.81
N LEU A 396 -20.58 14.19 17.11
CA LEU A 396 -21.17 13.82 15.81
C LEU A 396 -21.80 12.44 15.95
N ILE A 397 -23.08 12.31 15.62
CA ILE A 397 -23.89 11.13 15.95
C ILE A 397 -24.58 10.62 14.70
N VAL A 398 -24.51 9.31 14.46
CA VAL A 398 -25.20 8.59 13.37
C VAL A 398 -26.14 7.57 13.98
N ALA A 399 -27.31 7.40 13.39
CA ALA A 399 -28.34 6.46 13.80
C ALA A 399 -28.82 5.66 12.58
N ASP A 400 -28.50 4.38 12.52
CA ASP A 400 -28.90 3.42 11.48
C ASP A 400 -28.55 2.00 11.93
N LYS A 401 -28.65 1.01 11.03
CA LYS A 401 -28.10 -0.34 11.24
C LYS A 401 -26.58 -0.28 11.45
N ASP A 402 -26.01 -1.16 12.27
CA ASP A 402 -24.56 -1.19 12.58
C ASP A 402 -23.67 -1.26 11.34
N LYS A 403 -24.10 -2.00 10.30
CA LYS A 403 -23.40 -2.08 9.02
C LYS A 403 -23.26 -0.72 8.28
N VAL A 404 -24.07 0.28 8.64
CA VAL A 404 -23.98 1.65 8.14
C VAL A 404 -23.32 2.55 9.15
N THR A 405 -23.78 2.50 10.41
CA THR A 405 -23.34 3.41 11.47
C THR A 405 -21.84 3.30 11.74
N LEU A 406 -21.31 2.09 11.87
CA LEU A 406 -19.90 1.88 12.22
C LEU A 406 -18.95 2.33 11.11
N PRO A 407 -19.05 1.88 9.84
CA PRO A 407 -18.14 2.33 8.78
C PRO A 407 -18.23 3.84 8.50
N VAL A 408 -19.44 4.41 8.60
CA VAL A 408 -19.65 5.86 8.41
C VAL A 408 -18.93 6.66 9.48
N LEU A 409 -19.05 6.27 10.76
CA LEU A 409 -18.35 6.94 11.85
C LEU A 409 -16.84 6.72 11.78
N GLY A 410 -16.37 5.54 11.37
CA GLY A 410 -14.97 5.26 11.12
C GLY A 410 -14.36 6.16 10.05
N ALA A 411 -15.04 6.32 8.92
CA ALA A 411 -14.62 7.23 7.86
C ALA A 411 -14.66 8.71 8.29
N LEU A 412 -15.74 9.10 9.00
CA LEU A 412 -15.89 10.45 9.53
C LEU A 412 -14.79 10.79 10.54
N ARG A 413 -14.45 9.86 11.42
CA ARG A 413 -13.38 9.95 12.40
C ARG A 413 -12.05 10.31 11.74
N LEU A 414 -11.64 9.58 10.71
CA LEU A 414 -10.41 9.85 9.95
C LEU A 414 -10.44 11.20 9.24
N LYS A 415 -11.58 11.55 8.62
CA LYS A 415 -11.74 12.84 7.93
C LYS A 415 -11.61 14.01 8.88
N ILE A 416 -12.26 13.94 10.04
CA ILE A 416 -12.18 14.97 11.08
C ILE A 416 -10.76 15.09 11.65
N ALA A 417 -10.10 13.97 11.93
CA ALA A 417 -8.74 13.96 12.45
C ALA A 417 -7.74 14.63 11.48
N LYS A 418 -7.86 14.34 10.17
CA LYS A 418 -7.07 15.01 9.12
C LYS A 418 -7.38 16.50 9.03
N GLN A 419 -8.66 16.89 9.06
CA GLN A 419 -9.07 18.30 9.00
C GLN A 419 -8.58 19.12 10.19
N LEU A 420 -8.52 18.50 11.36
CA LEU A 420 -8.07 19.15 12.60
C LEU A 420 -6.55 19.12 12.79
N ASP A 421 -5.83 18.34 11.96
CA ASP A 421 -4.39 18.10 12.06
C ASP A 421 -3.99 17.54 13.43
N ILE A 422 -4.69 16.50 13.87
CA ILE A 422 -4.48 15.87 15.19
C ILE A 422 -3.88 14.47 15.12
N ILE A 423 -3.55 13.99 13.91
CA ILE A 423 -2.92 12.68 13.74
C ILE A 423 -1.42 12.81 14.00
N PRO A 424 -0.88 12.20 15.08
CA PRO A 424 0.55 12.30 15.35
C PRO A 424 1.38 11.58 14.31
N GLU A 425 2.59 12.05 14.09
CA GLU A 425 3.60 11.34 13.32
C GLU A 425 4.04 10.05 14.02
N GLY A 426 4.63 9.13 13.28
CA GLY A 426 5.19 7.89 13.80
C GLY A 426 4.54 6.64 13.25
N TRP A 427 5.00 5.50 13.77
CA TRP A 427 4.66 4.17 13.28
C TRP A 427 3.83 3.45 14.33
N ASN A 428 2.55 3.25 14.07
CA ASN A 428 1.61 2.58 14.96
C ASN A 428 1.12 1.29 14.31
N PHE A 429 1.71 0.17 14.73
CA PHE A 429 1.35 -1.17 14.31
C PHE A 429 0.36 -1.80 15.27
N LEU A 430 -0.57 -2.56 14.75
CA LEU A 430 -1.47 -3.43 15.53
C LEU A 430 -1.92 -4.63 14.70
N TRP A 431 -2.40 -5.67 15.39
CA TRP A 431 -3.05 -6.81 14.80
C TRP A 431 -4.56 -6.68 14.93
N ILE A 432 -5.25 -7.06 13.86
CA ILE A 432 -6.67 -7.41 13.92
C ILE A 432 -6.76 -8.91 13.77
N VAL A 433 -7.49 -9.56 14.67
CA VAL A 433 -7.63 -11.02 14.75
C VAL A 433 -9.10 -11.44 14.84
N GLU A 434 -9.37 -12.72 14.73
CA GLU A 434 -10.71 -13.31 14.92
C GLU A 434 -11.77 -12.69 13.99
N PHE A 435 -11.46 -12.58 12.71
CA PHE A 435 -12.42 -12.11 11.71
C PHE A 435 -13.64 -13.03 11.63
N PRO A 436 -14.84 -12.50 11.27
CA PRO A 436 -15.95 -13.34 10.87
C PRO A 436 -15.51 -14.30 9.76
N PHE A 437 -15.92 -15.57 9.88
CA PHE A 437 -15.62 -16.56 8.86
C PHE A 437 -16.50 -16.37 7.63
N PHE A 438 -17.77 -16.08 7.87
CA PHE A 438 -18.80 -15.88 6.86
C PHE A 438 -19.33 -14.45 6.88
N GLU A 439 -19.66 -13.95 5.70
CA GLU A 439 -20.43 -12.73 5.49
C GLU A 439 -21.73 -13.07 4.79
N TYR A 440 -22.85 -12.51 5.27
CA TYR A 440 -24.15 -12.70 4.65
C TYR A 440 -24.39 -11.61 3.60
N ASP A 441 -24.51 -12.03 2.34
CA ASP A 441 -24.88 -11.15 1.24
C ASP A 441 -26.42 -11.00 1.18
N GLU A 442 -26.91 -9.80 1.46
CA GLU A 442 -28.36 -9.51 1.43
C GLU A 442 -28.93 -9.52 0.00
N GLU A 443 -28.11 -9.32 -1.05
CA GLU A 443 -28.59 -9.29 -2.43
C GLU A 443 -28.81 -10.71 -2.98
N SER A 444 -27.84 -11.59 -2.77
CA SER A 444 -27.96 -13.00 -3.19
C SER A 444 -28.71 -13.87 -2.18
N GLY A 445 -28.76 -13.47 -0.91
CA GLY A 445 -29.29 -14.28 0.19
C GLY A 445 -28.39 -15.43 0.61
N GLU A 446 -27.11 -15.38 0.25
CA GLU A 446 -26.12 -16.44 0.46
C GLU A 446 -25.08 -16.04 1.50
N TRP A 447 -24.44 -17.06 2.11
CA TRP A 447 -23.28 -16.88 2.96
C TRP A 447 -22.01 -17.05 2.13
N LEU A 448 -21.17 -16.02 2.12
CA LEU A 448 -19.88 -15.99 1.44
C LEU A 448 -18.73 -16.14 2.44
N ALA A 449 -17.61 -16.70 2.04
CA ALA A 449 -16.40 -16.64 2.87
C ALA A 449 -15.88 -15.19 2.89
N MET A 450 -15.62 -14.65 4.07
CA MET A 450 -15.08 -13.30 4.20
C MET A 450 -13.64 -13.18 3.71
N HIS A 451 -12.88 -14.26 3.85
CA HIS A 451 -11.52 -14.38 3.32
C HIS A 451 -11.52 -15.45 2.20
N HIS A 452 -10.66 -16.46 2.30
CA HIS A 452 -10.62 -17.55 1.33
C HIS A 452 -11.07 -18.88 1.96
N PRO A 453 -11.54 -19.85 1.16
CA PRO A 453 -12.17 -21.07 1.69
C PRO A 453 -11.22 -22.06 2.38
N PHE A 454 -9.92 -21.79 2.39
CA PHE A 454 -8.90 -22.61 3.05
C PHE A 454 -8.58 -22.17 4.47
N THR A 455 -9.22 -21.13 4.96
CA THR A 455 -9.01 -20.59 6.30
C THR A 455 -9.58 -21.52 7.37
N MET A 456 -8.81 -21.76 8.44
CA MET A 456 -9.30 -22.53 9.58
C MET A 456 -10.25 -21.70 10.44
N PRO A 457 -11.44 -22.21 10.81
CA PRO A 457 -12.25 -21.59 11.87
C PRO A 457 -11.55 -21.72 13.23
N LEU A 458 -11.90 -20.87 14.19
CA LEU A 458 -11.50 -21.07 15.58
C LEU A 458 -12.05 -22.42 16.07
N ASP A 459 -11.28 -23.15 16.86
CA ASP A 459 -11.63 -24.51 17.28
C ASP A 459 -12.97 -24.56 18.06
N GLU A 460 -13.22 -23.55 18.90
CA GLU A 460 -14.49 -23.37 19.61
C GLU A 460 -15.67 -23.00 18.71
N CYS A 461 -15.43 -22.58 17.49
CA CYS A 461 -16.47 -22.22 16.52
C CYS A 461 -16.91 -23.38 15.62
N ILE A 462 -16.13 -24.45 15.53
CA ILE A 462 -16.43 -25.62 14.70
C ILE A 462 -17.85 -26.16 14.96
N PRO A 463 -18.35 -26.29 16.21
CA PRO A 463 -19.72 -26.76 16.47
C PRO A 463 -20.83 -25.86 15.95
N TYR A 464 -20.53 -24.60 15.58
CA TYR A 464 -21.51 -23.63 15.08
C TYR A 464 -21.59 -23.57 13.55
N LEU A 465 -20.71 -24.26 12.84
CA LEU A 465 -20.64 -24.22 11.39
C LEU A 465 -22.02 -24.45 10.72
N ASP A 466 -22.77 -25.45 11.19
CA ASP A 466 -24.09 -25.81 10.63
C ASP A 466 -25.26 -25.09 11.29
N THR A 467 -25.07 -24.50 12.47
CA THR A 467 -26.16 -24.01 13.31
C THR A 467 -26.23 -22.50 13.41
N ASP A 468 -25.09 -21.80 13.38
CA ASP A 468 -25.01 -20.35 13.53
C ASP A 468 -23.76 -19.79 12.82
N LYS A 469 -23.84 -19.63 11.50
CA LYS A 469 -22.76 -19.11 10.65
C LYS A 469 -22.28 -17.72 11.07
N ALA A 470 -23.17 -16.87 11.59
CA ALA A 470 -22.82 -15.51 12.02
C ALA A 470 -21.84 -15.50 13.22
N ARG A 471 -21.86 -16.56 14.03
CA ARG A 471 -21.00 -16.71 15.21
C ARG A 471 -19.62 -17.24 14.88
N VAL A 472 -19.42 -17.83 13.71
CA VAL A 472 -18.14 -18.46 13.37
C VAL A 472 -17.07 -17.41 13.15
N ARG A 473 -15.96 -17.54 13.88
CA ARG A 473 -14.75 -16.72 13.73
C ARG A 473 -13.62 -17.55 13.12
N ALA A 474 -12.76 -16.89 12.39
CA ALA A 474 -11.65 -17.48 11.66
C ALA A 474 -10.30 -17.27 12.37
N LYS A 475 -9.37 -18.21 12.24
CA LYS A 475 -7.96 -18.04 12.59
C LYS A 475 -7.26 -17.16 11.55
N CYS A 476 -7.78 -15.94 11.35
CA CYS A 476 -7.26 -14.91 10.46
C CYS A 476 -6.65 -13.77 11.25
N TYR A 477 -5.68 -13.12 10.63
CA TYR A 477 -4.98 -11.98 11.22
C TYR A 477 -4.51 -11.01 10.15
N ASP A 478 -4.74 -9.71 10.39
CA ASP A 478 -4.26 -8.62 9.55
C ASP A 478 -3.30 -7.73 10.33
N LEU A 479 -2.15 -7.42 9.73
CA LEU A 479 -1.23 -6.43 10.25
C LEU A 479 -1.61 -5.06 9.72
N VAL A 480 -1.92 -4.15 10.62
CA VAL A 480 -2.32 -2.78 10.30
C VAL A 480 -1.22 -1.81 10.71
N LEU A 481 -0.89 -0.87 9.84
CA LEU A 481 0.00 0.26 10.11
C LEU A 481 -0.72 1.57 9.81
N ASN A 482 -0.86 2.43 10.82
CA ASN A 482 -1.39 3.78 10.64
C ASN A 482 -2.75 3.83 9.91
N GLY A 483 -3.61 2.86 10.15
CA GLY A 483 -4.92 2.78 9.49
C GLY A 483 -4.91 2.14 8.10
N ILE A 484 -3.82 1.48 7.72
CA ILE A 484 -3.65 0.78 6.44
C ILE A 484 -3.29 -0.68 6.71
N GLU A 485 -4.01 -1.60 6.10
CA GLU A 485 -3.70 -3.02 6.08
C GLU A 485 -2.42 -3.27 5.27
N LEU A 486 -1.40 -3.79 5.93
CA LEU A 486 -0.12 -4.16 5.30
C LEU A 486 -0.05 -5.61 4.89
N SER A 487 -0.61 -6.48 5.71
CA SER A 487 -0.54 -7.92 5.55
C SER A 487 -1.84 -8.55 5.98
N SER A 488 -2.22 -9.60 5.28
CA SER A 488 -3.30 -10.50 5.67
C SER A 488 -2.80 -11.94 5.66
N GLY A 489 -3.30 -12.75 6.59
CA GLY A 489 -2.94 -14.16 6.70
C GLY A 489 -3.93 -14.98 7.50
N SER A 490 -3.75 -16.31 7.48
CA SER A 490 -4.55 -17.23 8.27
C SER A 490 -3.82 -18.55 8.52
N ILE A 491 -4.33 -19.32 9.48
CA ILE A 491 -4.07 -20.75 9.57
C ILE A 491 -4.97 -21.47 8.58
N ARG A 492 -4.46 -22.56 7.97
CA ARG A 492 -5.14 -23.29 6.91
C ARG A 492 -5.87 -24.50 7.45
N ILE A 493 -6.99 -24.86 6.81
CA ILE A 493 -7.62 -26.16 7.01
C ILE A 493 -6.70 -27.21 6.41
N THR A 494 -6.38 -28.25 7.17
CA THR A 494 -5.56 -29.39 6.73
C THR A 494 -6.32 -30.71 6.78
N ASP A 495 -7.48 -30.73 7.43
CA ASP A 495 -8.39 -31.86 7.46
C ASP A 495 -9.24 -31.90 6.19
N PRO A 496 -9.17 -32.98 5.37
CA PRO A 496 -9.90 -33.07 4.11
C PRO A 496 -11.42 -33.08 4.27
N GLU A 497 -11.94 -33.66 5.37
CA GLU A 497 -13.39 -33.72 5.60
C GLU A 497 -13.94 -32.35 5.99
N LEU A 498 -13.23 -31.64 6.85
CA LEU A 498 -13.58 -30.27 7.21
C LEU A 498 -13.48 -29.35 5.97
N GLN A 499 -12.45 -29.50 5.14
CA GLN A 499 -12.28 -28.70 3.93
C GLN A 499 -13.42 -28.94 2.93
N GLN A 500 -13.81 -30.20 2.73
CA GLN A 500 -14.95 -30.55 1.87
C GLN A 500 -16.24 -29.91 2.40
N HIS A 501 -16.49 -30.06 3.70
CA HIS A 501 -17.65 -29.46 4.35
C HIS A 501 -17.69 -27.94 4.20
N MET A 502 -16.54 -27.26 4.33
CA MET A 502 -16.45 -25.81 4.14
C MET A 502 -16.82 -25.38 2.70
N PHE A 503 -16.39 -26.12 1.69
CA PHE A 503 -16.79 -25.84 0.30
C PHE A 503 -18.31 -26.01 0.08
N GLU A 504 -18.90 -27.07 0.62
CA GLU A 504 -20.34 -27.34 0.56
C GLU A 504 -21.15 -26.22 1.23
N MET A 505 -20.68 -25.71 2.38
CA MET A 505 -21.30 -24.59 3.09
C MET A 505 -21.26 -23.27 2.30
N LEU A 506 -20.32 -23.13 1.38
CA LEU A 506 -20.20 -22.01 0.43
C LEU A 506 -20.97 -22.26 -0.87
N GLY A 507 -21.79 -23.33 -0.92
CA GLY A 507 -22.64 -23.64 -2.07
C GLY A 507 -21.93 -24.23 -3.28
N MET A 508 -20.69 -24.71 -3.12
CA MET A 508 -19.92 -25.31 -4.23
C MET A 508 -20.30 -26.77 -4.43
N THR A 509 -20.47 -27.17 -5.68
CA THR A 509 -20.67 -28.58 -6.06
C THR A 509 -19.35 -29.35 -6.10
N ASP A 510 -19.42 -30.67 -6.01
CA ASP A 510 -18.22 -31.53 -6.13
C ASP A 510 -17.48 -31.35 -7.45
N GLU A 511 -18.22 -31.13 -8.56
CA GLU A 511 -17.65 -30.84 -9.86
C GLU A 511 -16.86 -29.51 -9.85
N GLU A 512 -17.39 -28.48 -9.23
CA GLU A 512 -16.74 -27.18 -9.12
C GLU A 512 -15.50 -27.23 -8.23
N ILE A 513 -15.59 -27.93 -7.07
CA ILE A 513 -14.49 -28.13 -6.15
C ILE A 513 -13.35 -28.86 -6.88
N ASN A 514 -13.65 -30.00 -7.53
CA ASN A 514 -12.67 -30.75 -8.30
C ASN A 514 -12.09 -29.96 -9.45
N ALA A 515 -12.94 -29.19 -10.17
CA ALA A 515 -12.50 -28.37 -11.28
C ALA A 515 -11.55 -27.25 -10.84
N LYS A 516 -11.78 -26.61 -9.70
CA LYS A 516 -11.01 -25.44 -9.22
C LYS A 516 -9.86 -25.85 -8.30
N PHE A 517 -10.10 -26.72 -7.33
CA PHE A 517 -9.23 -27.00 -6.18
C PHE A 517 -8.81 -28.49 -6.05
N GLY A 518 -9.27 -29.36 -6.95
CA GLY A 518 -9.09 -30.81 -6.82
C GLY A 518 -7.63 -31.23 -6.57
N PHE A 519 -6.66 -30.59 -7.23
CA PHE A 519 -5.24 -30.89 -7.05
C PHE A 519 -4.73 -30.59 -5.61
N LEU A 520 -5.29 -29.58 -4.93
CA LEU A 520 -4.92 -29.25 -3.55
C LEU A 520 -5.64 -30.18 -2.54
N VAL A 521 -6.96 -30.40 -2.76
CA VAL A 521 -7.74 -31.32 -1.93
C VAL A 521 -7.17 -32.74 -2.00
N ASP A 522 -6.75 -33.18 -3.18
CA ASP A 522 -6.08 -34.48 -3.36
C ASP A 522 -4.73 -34.53 -2.62
N ALA A 523 -3.97 -33.44 -2.61
CA ALA A 523 -2.69 -33.39 -1.89
C ALA A 523 -2.86 -33.57 -0.38
N TYR A 524 -3.93 -33.04 0.24
CA TYR A 524 -4.20 -33.23 1.66
C TYR A 524 -4.36 -34.70 2.07
N LYS A 525 -4.84 -35.56 1.17
CA LYS A 525 -4.98 -37.01 1.42
C LYS A 525 -3.65 -37.72 1.69
N TYR A 526 -2.53 -37.10 1.32
CA TYR A 526 -1.18 -37.65 1.54
C TYR A 526 -0.49 -37.12 2.82
N GLY A 527 -1.21 -36.35 3.61
CA GLY A 527 -0.74 -35.80 4.88
C GLY A 527 -0.25 -34.36 4.73
N ALA A 528 -1.01 -33.43 5.29
CA ALA A 528 -0.66 -32.02 5.37
C ALA A 528 -0.31 -31.65 6.82
N PRO A 529 0.87 -31.08 7.09
CA PRO A 529 1.16 -30.56 8.43
C PRO A 529 0.24 -29.38 8.75
N PRO A 530 -0.10 -29.08 10.00
CA PRO A 530 -0.70 -27.81 10.35
C PRO A 530 0.18 -26.67 9.84
N HIS A 531 -0.38 -25.72 9.11
CA HIS A 531 0.39 -24.63 8.51
C HIS A 531 -0.43 -23.34 8.41
N GLY A 532 0.29 -22.24 8.29
CA GLY A 532 -0.27 -20.91 8.12
C GLY A 532 0.76 -19.96 7.54
N GLY A 533 0.29 -18.82 7.09
CA GLY A 533 1.17 -17.84 6.46
C GLY A 533 0.49 -16.51 6.23
N ALA A 534 1.20 -15.62 5.56
CA ALA A 534 0.73 -14.28 5.26
C ALA A 534 1.32 -13.75 3.95
N GLY A 535 0.66 -12.74 3.40
CA GLY A 535 1.17 -11.94 2.30
C GLY A 535 1.27 -10.48 2.70
N ILE A 536 2.48 -9.92 2.68
CA ILE A 536 2.74 -8.50 2.98
C ILE A 536 2.87 -7.74 1.67
N GLY A 537 2.06 -6.69 1.46
CA GLY A 537 2.16 -5.84 0.27
C GLY A 537 3.45 -5.01 0.25
N LEU A 538 4.48 -5.46 -0.49
CA LEU A 538 5.77 -4.75 -0.58
C LEU A 538 5.60 -3.32 -1.11
N ASP A 539 4.73 -3.13 -2.10
CA ASP A 539 4.48 -1.81 -2.70
C ASP A 539 3.85 -0.86 -1.68
N ARG A 540 2.87 -1.35 -0.91
CA ARG A 540 2.19 -0.57 0.13
C ARG A 540 3.13 -0.25 1.29
N LEU A 541 3.94 -1.23 1.71
CA LEU A 541 4.96 -1.03 2.74
C LEU A 541 5.99 0.04 2.30
N ALA A 542 6.49 -0.04 1.06
CA ALA A 542 7.40 0.95 0.50
C ALA A 542 6.76 2.34 0.41
N MET A 543 5.50 2.44 -0.02
CA MET A 543 4.74 3.69 -0.06
C MET A 543 4.68 4.36 1.31
N LEU A 544 4.35 3.61 2.36
CA LEU A 544 4.26 4.13 3.72
C LEU A 544 5.62 4.53 4.27
N MET A 545 6.66 3.71 4.09
CA MET A 545 8.01 4.01 4.56
C MET A 545 8.65 5.20 3.84
N CYS A 546 8.24 5.49 2.60
CA CYS A 546 8.64 6.68 1.85
C CYS A 546 7.78 7.92 2.15
N GLY A 547 6.67 7.80 2.91
CA GLY A 547 5.73 8.88 3.14
C GLY A 547 5.00 9.33 1.87
N CYS A 548 4.72 8.41 0.95
CA CYS A 548 4.05 8.69 -0.31
C CYS A 548 2.54 8.38 -0.22
N ASP A 549 1.74 9.13 -0.98
CA ASP A 549 0.28 8.94 -1.03
C ASP A 549 -0.16 7.99 -2.15
N SER A 550 0.76 7.56 -3.02
CA SER A 550 0.43 6.70 -4.18
C SER A 550 1.49 5.62 -4.42
N LEU A 551 1.03 4.41 -4.76
CA LEU A 551 1.91 3.32 -5.21
C LEU A 551 2.71 3.68 -6.47
N ARG A 552 2.24 4.62 -7.29
CA ARG A 552 2.95 5.09 -8.49
C ARG A 552 4.28 5.76 -8.18
N ASP A 553 4.44 6.28 -6.96
CA ASP A 553 5.70 6.92 -6.53
C ASP A 553 6.78 5.90 -6.11
N VAL A 554 6.39 4.67 -5.81
CA VAL A 554 7.30 3.58 -5.39
C VAL A 554 7.39 2.44 -6.40
N THR A 555 6.70 2.58 -7.54
CA THR A 555 6.72 1.63 -8.66
C THR A 555 7.44 2.26 -9.85
N ALA A 556 8.41 1.54 -10.44
CA ALA A 556 9.20 2.09 -11.55
C ALA A 556 8.33 2.46 -12.76
N PHE A 557 7.48 1.54 -13.22
CA PHE A 557 6.60 1.71 -14.37
C PHE A 557 5.16 1.33 -13.98
N PRO A 558 4.43 2.25 -13.32
CA PRO A 558 3.08 2.00 -12.84
C PRO A 558 2.05 2.17 -13.94
N LYS A 559 0.85 1.60 -13.73
CA LYS A 559 -0.34 1.87 -14.54
C LYS A 559 -1.14 3.04 -13.96
N VAL A 560 -1.83 3.77 -14.84
CA VAL A 560 -2.79 4.82 -14.47
C VAL A 560 -4.16 4.22 -14.14
N GLN A 561 -5.11 5.05 -13.71
CA GLN A 561 -6.39 4.60 -13.19
C GLN A 561 -7.21 3.71 -14.14
N ASN A 562 -7.09 3.88 -15.45
CA ASN A 562 -7.73 3.04 -16.46
C ASN A 562 -6.93 1.78 -16.83
N ALA A 563 -5.98 1.36 -15.99
CA ALA A 563 -5.09 0.22 -16.16
C ALA A 563 -4.12 0.29 -17.37
N SER A 564 -3.96 1.45 -18.02
CA SER A 564 -2.98 1.63 -19.09
C SER A 564 -1.61 2.06 -18.55
N GLU A 565 -0.55 1.75 -19.30
CA GLU A 565 0.81 2.24 -19.08
C GLU A 565 1.16 3.22 -20.20
N LEU A 566 1.34 4.49 -19.83
CA LEU A 566 1.40 5.60 -20.80
C LEU A 566 2.70 5.66 -21.60
N MET A 567 3.77 5.06 -21.14
CA MET A 567 5.08 5.10 -21.79
C MET A 567 5.15 4.10 -22.96
N SER A 568 4.72 2.85 -22.73
CA SER A 568 4.70 1.78 -23.74
C SER A 568 3.37 1.65 -24.47
N GLU A 569 2.37 2.44 -24.05
CA GLU A 569 1.00 2.39 -24.57
C GLU A 569 0.33 1.01 -24.39
N ALA A 570 0.67 0.31 -23.28
CA ALA A 570 0.02 -0.95 -22.91
C ALA A 570 -1.33 -0.69 -22.22
N PRO A 571 -2.40 -1.52 -22.48
CA PRO A 571 -2.45 -2.63 -23.44
C PRO A 571 -2.52 -2.13 -24.89
N SER A 572 -2.03 -2.95 -25.81
CA SER A 572 -2.04 -2.66 -27.24
C SER A 572 -2.75 -3.77 -28.03
N THR A 573 -3.06 -3.49 -29.29
CA THR A 573 -3.62 -4.47 -30.22
C THR A 573 -2.59 -5.53 -30.59
N VAL A 574 -3.07 -6.72 -30.95
CA VAL A 574 -2.27 -7.83 -31.50
C VAL A 574 -2.66 -8.07 -32.94
N SER A 575 -1.80 -8.73 -33.75
CA SER A 575 -2.09 -8.98 -35.14
C SER A 575 -3.17 -10.05 -35.31
N GLU A 576 -3.88 -10.01 -36.46
CA GLU A 576 -4.89 -11.02 -36.83
C GLU A 576 -4.27 -12.43 -36.93
N GLU A 577 -3.01 -12.52 -37.40
CA GLU A 577 -2.28 -13.78 -37.46
C GLU A 577 -2.10 -14.40 -36.07
N GLN A 578 -1.74 -13.58 -35.07
CA GLN A 578 -1.61 -14.05 -33.70
C GLN A 578 -2.94 -14.53 -33.13
N LEU A 579 -4.03 -13.78 -33.34
CA LEU A 579 -5.37 -14.20 -32.91
C LEU A 579 -5.77 -15.53 -33.57
N LYS A 580 -5.54 -15.67 -34.87
CA LYS A 580 -5.83 -16.89 -35.63
C LYS A 580 -4.99 -18.08 -35.13
N GLU A 581 -3.70 -17.87 -34.86
CA GLU A 581 -2.82 -18.92 -34.30
C GLU A 581 -3.31 -19.39 -32.91
N LEU A 582 -3.87 -18.49 -32.11
CA LEU A 582 -4.45 -18.80 -30.81
C LEU A 582 -5.87 -19.38 -30.87
N GLY A 583 -6.51 -19.38 -32.05
CA GLY A 583 -7.88 -19.84 -32.26
C GLY A 583 -8.92 -18.96 -31.56
N ILE A 584 -8.65 -17.65 -31.40
CA ILE A 584 -9.55 -16.68 -30.77
C ILE A 584 -9.91 -15.55 -31.72
N ALA A 585 -11.03 -14.87 -31.47
CA ALA A 585 -11.47 -13.72 -32.23
C ALA A 585 -12.02 -12.63 -31.31
N ILE A 586 -11.86 -11.36 -31.70
CA ILE A 586 -12.49 -10.22 -31.03
C ILE A 586 -13.93 -10.13 -31.57
N THR A 587 -14.92 -10.36 -30.72
CA THR A 587 -16.34 -10.37 -31.09
C THR A 587 -17.06 -9.04 -30.85
N ASN A 588 -16.54 -8.18 -29.98
CA ASN A 588 -17.05 -6.85 -29.72
C ASN A 588 -15.89 -5.86 -29.80
N SER A 589 -15.73 -5.22 -30.94
CA SER A 589 -15.02 -3.95 -31.01
C SER A 589 -16.06 -2.86 -30.69
N GLU A 590 -16.13 -2.38 -29.47
CA GLU A 590 -16.81 -1.12 -29.23
C GLU A 590 -16.03 -0.02 -29.98
N GLU A 591 -16.74 0.68 -30.85
CA GLU A 591 -16.25 1.84 -31.60
C GLU A 591 -15.88 3.03 -30.67
#